data_4c2d7e7854c927e073d8c2301b082287
#
_entry.id   4c2d7e7854c927e073d8c2301b082287
#
_cell.length_a   1.000
_cell.length_b   1.000
_cell.length_c   1.000
_cell.angle_alpha   90.00
_cell.angle_beta   90.00
_cell.angle_gamma   90.00
#
_symmetry.space_group_name_H-M   'P 1'
#
loop_
_entity.id
_entity.type
_entity.pdbx_description
1 polymer ?
#
loop_
_entity_poly.entity_id
_entity_poly.type
_entity_poly.pdbx_seq_one_letter_code
_entity_poly.pdbx_strand_id
1 'polypeptide(L)'
;MNADRIAASYRWLEYAAFGLALEKARFDSLSRAAEARRVLILGEGDGRFLARLLEYNQNASVTVIESSARMIQLAERRVPACERSRVEFHQMDAVAGAFPDGPFDLAVTHFFLDILNPRDAEAVILKVNARLAPGACWLVSEFQEPTGALRLLHARLWLSAMYGFFSITTGLRASKLPPYRDLLERAGLAEIEHRERRFGLIRSQVWRKNCSGSDMSAAAFIPIDKPVK
;
A
#
# COMPACT_ATOMS: atom_id res chain seq x y z
N MET A 1 4.95 2.49 -16.34
CA MET A 1 4.97 3.91 -15.92
C MET A 1 6.42 4.34 -15.70
N ASN A 2 6.87 5.48 -16.22
CA ASN A 2 8.27 5.91 -16.03
C ASN A 2 8.35 6.90 -14.84
N ALA A 3 8.39 6.38 -13.63
CA ALA A 3 8.47 7.15 -12.39
C ALA A 3 9.83 7.85 -12.19
N ASP A 4 10.87 7.44 -12.93
CA ASP A 4 12.23 7.98 -12.79
C ASP A 4 12.30 9.49 -13.12
N ARG A 5 11.46 9.96 -14.07
CA ARG A 5 11.49 11.37 -14.52
C ARG A 5 11.02 12.36 -13.46
N ILE A 6 10.15 11.92 -12.54
CA ILE A 6 9.54 12.80 -11.53
C ILE A 6 9.96 12.44 -10.09
N ALA A 7 10.76 11.40 -9.90
CA ALA A 7 11.14 10.90 -8.57
C ALA A 7 11.69 12.01 -7.64
N ALA A 8 12.50 12.95 -8.18
CA ALA A 8 13.08 14.04 -7.39
C ALA A 8 12.05 15.11 -6.97
N SER A 9 11.03 15.34 -7.80
CA SER A 9 9.99 16.37 -7.58
C SER A 9 8.69 15.80 -7.02
N TYR A 10 8.56 14.47 -6.98
CA TYR A 10 7.33 13.76 -6.59
C TYR A 10 6.82 14.20 -5.22
N ARG A 11 7.72 14.28 -4.24
CA ARG A 11 7.38 14.72 -2.88
C ARG A 11 6.76 16.11 -2.83
N TRP A 12 7.33 17.07 -3.54
CA TRP A 12 6.82 18.45 -3.55
C TRP A 12 5.44 18.54 -4.19
N LEU A 13 5.20 17.72 -5.23
CA LEU A 13 3.91 17.64 -5.91
C LEU A 13 2.85 17.01 -5.00
N GLU A 14 3.18 15.93 -4.29
CA GLU A 14 2.31 15.35 -3.26
C GLU A 14 1.95 16.38 -2.19
N TYR A 15 2.94 17.10 -1.64
CA TYR A 15 2.69 18.12 -0.61
C TYR A 15 1.89 19.30 -1.14
N ALA A 16 2.14 19.76 -2.35
CA ALA A 16 1.41 20.86 -2.97
C ALA A 16 -0.07 20.49 -3.21
N ALA A 17 -0.34 19.25 -3.63
CA ALA A 17 -1.69 18.80 -3.94
C ALA A 17 -2.47 18.35 -2.69
N PHE A 18 -1.85 17.60 -1.80
CA PHE A 18 -2.54 16.91 -0.70
C PHE A 18 -2.05 17.30 0.70
N GLY A 19 -1.01 18.12 0.79
CA GLY A 19 -0.38 18.44 2.07
C GLY A 19 0.12 17.17 2.77
N LEU A 20 -0.14 17.06 4.06
CA LEU A 20 0.24 15.89 4.87
C LEU A 20 -0.77 14.71 4.79
N ALA A 21 -1.84 14.82 3.99
CA ALA A 21 -2.91 13.83 4.03
C ALA A 21 -2.47 12.45 3.52
N LEU A 22 -1.68 12.40 2.43
CA LEU A 22 -1.15 11.14 1.90
C LEU A 22 -0.14 10.51 2.87
N GLU A 23 0.73 11.32 3.45
CA GLU A 23 1.70 10.84 4.43
C GLU A 23 1.00 10.27 5.66
N LYS A 24 0.03 11.00 6.22
CA LYS A 24 -0.76 10.51 7.36
C LYS A 24 -1.52 9.22 7.02
N ALA A 25 -2.05 9.09 5.80
CA ALA A 25 -2.75 7.88 5.38
C ALA A 25 -1.83 6.65 5.33
N ARG A 26 -0.58 6.81 4.88
CA ARG A 26 0.43 5.73 4.89
C ARG A 26 0.71 5.19 6.30
N PHE A 27 0.64 6.06 7.32
CA PHE A 27 0.96 5.70 8.70
C PHE A 27 -0.25 5.37 9.57
N ASP A 28 -1.48 5.51 9.07
CA ASP A 28 -2.71 5.28 9.85
C ASP A 28 -2.76 3.91 10.52
N SER A 29 -2.26 2.89 9.85
CA SER A 29 -2.31 1.50 10.31
C SER A 29 -0.92 0.91 10.62
N LEU A 30 0.10 1.76 10.81
CA LEU A 30 1.47 1.31 11.10
C LEU A 30 1.54 0.42 12.35
N SER A 31 0.68 0.64 13.35
CA SER A 31 0.60 -0.18 14.56
C SER A 31 0.31 -1.66 14.27
N ARG A 32 -0.34 -1.97 13.14
CA ARG A 32 -0.58 -3.36 12.71
C ARG A 32 0.69 -4.09 12.27
N ALA A 33 1.77 -3.36 12.05
CA ALA A 33 3.07 -3.93 11.69
C ALA A 33 3.95 -4.28 12.91
N ALA A 34 3.50 -4.01 14.15
CA ALA A 34 4.33 -4.17 15.36
C ALA A 34 4.89 -5.58 15.54
N GLU A 35 4.08 -6.60 15.22
CA GLU A 35 4.42 -8.02 15.44
C GLU A 35 4.76 -8.75 14.13
N ALA A 36 4.71 -8.07 12.98
CA ALA A 36 5.01 -8.66 11.70
C ALA A 36 6.46 -9.15 11.62
N ARG A 37 6.67 -10.33 11.07
CA ARG A 37 7.99 -10.95 10.89
C ARG A 37 8.45 -10.90 9.44
N ARG A 38 7.55 -11.13 8.50
CA ARG A 38 7.83 -11.12 7.06
C ARG A 38 6.87 -10.17 6.36
N VAL A 39 7.38 -9.04 5.93
CA VAL A 39 6.59 -7.97 5.32
C VAL A 39 6.85 -7.88 3.82
N LEU A 40 5.80 -7.80 3.03
CA LEU A 40 5.85 -7.56 1.59
C LEU A 40 5.33 -6.14 1.31
N ILE A 41 6.14 -5.29 0.69
CA ILE A 41 5.74 -3.93 0.28
C ILE A 41 5.77 -3.85 -1.25
N LEU A 42 4.68 -3.36 -1.86
CA LEU A 42 4.60 -3.09 -3.29
C LEU A 42 4.51 -1.57 -3.53
N GLY A 43 5.38 -1.07 -4.39
CA GLY A 43 5.38 0.35 -4.77
C GLY A 43 5.76 1.27 -3.62
N GLU A 44 6.83 0.94 -2.90
CA GLU A 44 7.30 1.73 -1.73
C GLU A 44 7.60 3.20 -2.08
N GLY A 45 8.03 3.45 -3.31
CA GLY A 45 8.45 4.77 -3.72
C GLY A 45 9.76 5.19 -3.06
N ASP A 46 9.77 6.38 -2.43
CA ASP A 46 11.02 6.98 -1.89
C ASP A 46 11.46 6.47 -0.51
N GLY A 47 10.84 5.42 0.04
CA GLY A 47 11.28 4.74 1.26
C GLY A 47 10.80 5.34 2.58
N ARG A 48 9.82 6.24 2.58
CA ARG A 48 9.31 6.88 3.81
C ARG A 48 8.59 5.92 4.74
N PHE A 49 7.73 5.08 4.17
CA PHE A 49 7.01 4.09 4.96
C PHE A 49 7.97 3.00 5.44
N LEU A 50 8.83 2.49 4.56
CA LEU A 50 9.84 1.49 4.89
C LEU A 50 10.74 1.92 6.06
N ALA A 51 11.30 3.14 6.00
CA ALA A 51 12.14 3.64 7.07
C ALA A 51 11.39 3.68 8.41
N ARG A 52 10.15 4.17 8.41
CA ARG A 52 9.33 4.24 9.62
C ARG A 52 8.91 2.86 10.13
N LEU A 53 8.64 1.92 9.23
CA LEU A 53 8.37 0.52 9.58
C LEU A 53 9.56 -0.10 10.31
N LEU A 54 10.78 0.07 9.79
CA LEU A 54 12.01 -0.47 10.37
C LEU A 54 12.33 0.10 11.75
N GLU A 55 12.06 1.41 11.96
CA GLU A 55 12.14 2.04 13.28
C GLU A 55 11.11 1.48 14.26
N TYR A 56 9.89 1.24 13.79
CA TYR A 56 8.77 0.79 14.59
C TYR A 56 8.85 -0.70 14.95
N ASN A 57 9.29 -1.54 14.02
CA ASN A 57 9.45 -2.98 14.19
C ASN A 57 10.89 -3.41 13.88
N GLN A 58 11.64 -3.70 14.91
CA GLN A 58 13.06 -4.10 14.80
C GLN A 58 13.26 -5.57 14.40
N ASN A 59 12.20 -6.36 14.34
CA ASN A 59 12.25 -7.82 14.08
C ASN A 59 11.78 -8.22 12.69
N ALA A 60 11.18 -7.30 11.93
CA ALA A 60 10.66 -7.60 10.62
C ALA A 60 11.76 -7.76 9.57
N SER A 61 11.67 -8.77 8.71
CA SER A 61 12.33 -8.79 7.41
C SER A 61 11.38 -8.25 6.36
N VAL A 62 11.86 -7.39 5.47
CA VAL A 62 11.03 -6.67 4.51
C VAL A 62 11.47 -6.97 3.09
N THR A 63 10.55 -7.45 2.27
CA THR A 63 10.72 -7.62 0.84
C THR A 63 9.98 -6.48 0.13
N VAL A 64 10.69 -5.72 -0.70
CA VAL A 64 10.15 -4.58 -1.43
C VAL A 64 10.14 -4.88 -2.92
N ILE A 65 8.97 -4.75 -3.56
CA ILE A 65 8.82 -4.81 -5.01
C ILE A 65 8.57 -3.40 -5.53
N GLU A 66 9.49 -2.89 -6.35
CA GLU A 66 9.41 -1.54 -6.93
C GLU A 66 9.95 -1.57 -8.38
N SER A 67 9.25 -0.94 -9.29
CA SER A 67 9.62 -0.93 -10.71
C SER A 67 10.69 0.10 -11.07
N SER A 68 10.77 1.19 -10.31
CA SER A 68 11.67 2.29 -10.55
C SER A 68 13.01 2.12 -9.84
N ALA A 69 14.10 1.95 -10.60
CA ALA A 69 15.45 1.91 -10.05
C ALA A 69 15.79 3.17 -9.25
N ARG A 70 15.27 4.34 -9.68
CA ARG A 70 15.48 5.60 -9.00
C ARG A 70 14.79 5.66 -7.64
N MET A 71 13.56 5.13 -7.53
CA MET A 71 12.84 5.03 -6.25
C MET A 71 13.55 4.07 -5.30
N ILE A 72 14.02 2.92 -5.78
CA ILE A 72 14.84 1.98 -4.99
C ILE A 72 16.07 2.69 -4.42
N GLN A 73 16.85 3.43 -5.23
CA GLN A 73 18.01 4.16 -4.75
C GLN A 73 17.67 5.20 -3.67
N LEU A 74 16.50 5.87 -3.77
CA LEU A 74 16.04 6.81 -2.76
C LEU A 74 15.65 6.08 -1.47
N ALA A 75 14.96 4.96 -1.57
CA ALA A 75 14.57 4.12 -0.45
C ALA A 75 15.80 3.54 0.27
N GLU A 76 16.77 2.99 -0.46
CA GLU A 76 18.04 2.48 0.08
C GLU A 76 18.82 3.52 0.88
N ARG A 77 18.86 4.77 0.39
CA ARG A 77 19.53 5.88 1.08
C ARG A 77 18.81 6.26 2.38
N ARG A 78 17.53 6.00 2.48
CA ARG A 78 16.70 6.31 3.64
C ARG A 78 16.77 5.22 4.70
N VAL A 79 17.05 3.98 4.30
CA VAL A 79 17.24 2.85 5.22
C VAL A 79 18.56 3.00 5.98
N PRO A 80 18.55 3.03 7.33
CA PRO A 80 19.77 3.06 8.13
C PRO A 80 20.69 1.89 7.79
N ALA A 81 22.01 2.10 7.83
CA ALA A 81 22.99 1.08 7.46
C ALA A 81 22.84 -0.21 8.28
N CYS A 82 22.53 -0.11 9.57
CA CYS A 82 22.30 -1.25 10.47
C CYS A 82 21.05 -2.07 10.12
N GLU A 83 20.11 -1.50 9.38
CA GLU A 83 18.84 -2.13 9.01
C GLU A 83 18.83 -2.77 7.61
N ARG A 84 19.85 -2.51 6.80
CA ARG A 84 19.91 -2.95 5.40
C ARG A 84 19.85 -4.46 5.23
N SER A 85 20.42 -5.21 6.16
CA SER A 85 20.39 -6.68 6.14
C SER A 85 18.98 -7.27 6.27
N ARG A 86 18.01 -6.49 6.73
CA ARG A 86 16.61 -6.88 6.89
C ARG A 86 15.74 -6.52 5.70
N VAL A 87 16.30 -5.84 4.68
CA VAL A 87 15.54 -5.35 3.52
C VAL A 87 16.07 -5.94 2.23
N GLU A 88 15.19 -6.54 1.47
CA GLU A 88 15.47 -7.06 0.15
C GLU A 88 14.67 -6.29 -0.90
N PHE A 89 15.35 -5.67 -1.87
CA PHE A 89 14.72 -4.94 -2.96
C PHE A 89 14.68 -5.78 -4.24
N HIS A 90 13.51 -5.91 -4.84
CA HIS A 90 13.29 -6.51 -6.15
C HIS A 90 12.85 -5.45 -7.15
N GLN A 91 13.75 -5.10 -8.07
CA GLN A 91 13.40 -4.21 -9.17
C GLN A 91 12.60 -4.97 -10.21
N MET A 92 11.27 -4.88 -10.13
CA MET A 92 10.38 -5.55 -11.08
C MET A 92 9.04 -4.86 -11.22
N ASP A 93 8.37 -5.12 -12.34
CA ASP A 93 6.96 -4.81 -12.53
C ASP A 93 6.10 -5.83 -11.77
N ALA A 94 5.30 -5.37 -10.83
CA ALA A 94 4.43 -6.24 -10.01
C ALA A 94 3.36 -6.96 -10.85
N VAL A 95 2.95 -6.37 -12.00
CA VAL A 95 1.97 -7.02 -12.90
C VAL A 95 2.60 -8.19 -13.65
N ALA A 96 3.79 -8.00 -14.21
CA ALA A 96 4.46 -8.97 -15.06
C ALA A 96 5.37 -9.94 -14.28
N GLY A 97 6.01 -9.48 -13.20
CA GLY A 97 7.02 -10.24 -12.46
C GLY A 97 6.46 -11.39 -11.61
N ALA A 98 7.32 -12.37 -11.34
CA ALA A 98 7.04 -13.43 -10.37
C ALA A 98 7.43 -12.95 -8.97
N PHE A 99 6.49 -13.03 -8.01
CA PHE A 99 6.73 -12.59 -6.65
C PHE A 99 7.66 -13.54 -5.90
N PRO A 100 8.49 -13.01 -5.00
CA PRO A 100 9.27 -13.81 -4.05
C PRO A 100 8.40 -14.76 -3.23
N ASP A 101 9.01 -15.83 -2.72
CA ASP A 101 8.27 -16.85 -1.98
C ASP A 101 7.83 -16.34 -0.60
N GLY A 102 6.56 -16.61 -0.31
CA GLY A 102 5.95 -16.41 1.01
C GLY A 102 6.27 -17.54 2.01
N PRO A 103 5.47 -17.67 3.06
CA PRO A 103 4.37 -16.80 3.38
C PRO A 103 4.80 -15.48 4.04
N PHE A 104 4.09 -14.39 3.71
CA PHE A 104 4.20 -13.10 4.41
C PHE A 104 3.05 -12.97 5.41
N ASP A 105 3.32 -12.40 6.56
CA ASP A 105 2.32 -12.11 7.60
C ASP A 105 1.75 -10.68 7.51
N LEU A 106 2.41 -9.82 6.72
CA LEU A 106 1.93 -8.49 6.39
C LEU A 106 2.23 -8.15 4.94
N ALA A 107 1.23 -7.62 4.23
CA ALA A 107 1.43 -6.91 2.96
C ALA A 107 1.11 -5.43 3.12
N VAL A 108 1.72 -4.59 2.28
CA VAL A 108 1.51 -3.14 2.26
C VAL A 108 1.45 -2.63 0.83
N THR A 109 0.40 -1.86 0.54
CA THR A 109 0.26 -1.08 -0.70
C THR A 109 -0.28 0.29 -0.36
N HIS A 110 0.44 1.34 -0.76
CA HIS A 110 0.04 2.72 -0.53
C HIS A 110 0.06 3.51 -1.83
N PHE A 111 -1.12 3.91 -2.32
CA PHE A 111 -1.29 4.64 -3.58
C PHE A 111 -0.66 3.87 -4.76
N PHE A 112 -0.93 2.58 -4.77
CA PHE A 112 -0.36 1.64 -5.73
C PHE A 112 -1.44 0.91 -6.55
N LEU A 113 -2.53 0.46 -5.93
CA LEU A 113 -3.60 -0.23 -6.65
C LEU A 113 -4.40 0.73 -7.53
N ASP A 114 -4.55 1.99 -7.11
CA ASP A 114 -5.31 3.03 -7.80
C ASP A 114 -4.69 3.49 -9.13
N ILE A 115 -3.40 3.23 -9.35
CA ILE A 115 -2.72 3.51 -10.62
C ILE A 115 -2.82 2.38 -11.65
N LEU A 116 -3.34 1.22 -11.24
CA LEU A 116 -3.51 0.05 -12.12
C LEU A 116 -4.87 0.08 -12.81
N ASN A 117 -4.96 -0.53 -13.98
CA ASN A 117 -6.27 -0.84 -14.55
C ASN A 117 -6.91 -2.02 -13.79
N PRO A 118 -8.24 -2.25 -13.90
CA PRO A 118 -8.93 -3.28 -13.12
C PRO A 118 -8.36 -4.69 -13.29
N ARG A 119 -7.93 -5.07 -14.48
CA ARG A 119 -7.36 -6.39 -14.78
C ARG A 119 -6.00 -6.57 -14.09
N ASP A 120 -5.15 -5.55 -14.16
CA ASP A 120 -3.82 -5.58 -13.55
C ASP A 120 -3.92 -5.53 -12.03
N ALA A 121 -4.85 -4.74 -11.48
CA ALA A 121 -5.14 -4.71 -10.04
C ALA A 121 -5.59 -6.09 -9.53
N GLU A 122 -6.50 -6.78 -10.24
CA GLU A 122 -6.92 -8.14 -9.91
C GLU A 122 -5.75 -9.13 -9.93
N ALA A 123 -4.94 -9.09 -10.99
CA ALA A 123 -3.76 -9.97 -11.10
C ALA A 123 -2.77 -9.77 -9.94
N VAL A 124 -2.48 -8.52 -9.57
CA VAL A 124 -1.60 -8.20 -8.45
C VAL A 124 -2.22 -8.65 -7.12
N ILE A 125 -3.51 -8.38 -6.89
CA ILE A 125 -4.20 -8.79 -5.67
C ILE A 125 -4.14 -10.32 -5.50
N LEU A 126 -4.37 -11.08 -6.55
CA LEU A 126 -4.28 -12.55 -6.50
C LEU A 126 -2.85 -13.03 -6.20
N LYS A 127 -1.82 -12.39 -6.80
CA LYS A 127 -0.42 -12.71 -6.52
C LYS A 127 -0.04 -12.46 -5.06
N VAL A 128 -0.40 -11.29 -4.52
CA VAL A 128 -0.16 -10.96 -3.11
C VAL A 128 -0.88 -11.95 -2.21
N ASN A 129 -2.18 -12.18 -2.44
CA ASN A 129 -2.99 -13.08 -1.63
C ASN A 129 -2.43 -14.51 -1.61
N ALA A 130 -1.90 -15.01 -2.74
CA ALA A 130 -1.24 -16.32 -2.81
C ALA A 130 0.03 -16.42 -1.94
N ARG A 131 0.67 -15.28 -1.64
CA ARG A 131 1.89 -15.20 -0.82
C ARG A 131 1.63 -14.83 0.65
N LEU A 132 0.40 -14.47 1.02
CA LEU A 132 0.01 -14.17 2.39
C LEU A 132 -0.26 -15.46 3.18
N ALA A 133 0.20 -15.50 4.43
CA ALA A 133 -0.17 -16.50 5.41
C ALA A 133 -1.68 -16.44 5.73
N PRO A 134 -2.32 -17.54 6.16
CA PRO A 134 -3.65 -17.48 6.76
C PRO A 134 -3.69 -16.49 7.94
N GLY A 135 -4.70 -15.62 7.99
CA GLY A 135 -4.82 -14.58 9.02
C GLY A 135 -3.90 -13.37 8.87
N ALA A 136 -3.02 -13.35 7.86
CA ALA A 136 -2.16 -12.22 7.56
C ALA A 136 -2.95 -10.94 7.28
N CYS A 137 -2.35 -9.79 7.62
CA CYS A 137 -2.92 -8.49 7.34
C CYS A 137 -2.38 -7.90 6.02
N TRP A 138 -3.19 -7.04 5.40
CA TRP A 138 -2.78 -6.21 4.27
C TRP A 138 -3.18 -4.76 4.53
N LEU A 139 -2.20 -3.86 4.63
CA LEU A 139 -2.42 -2.42 4.76
C LEU A 139 -2.56 -1.81 3.37
N VAL A 140 -3.70 -1.17 3.13
CA VAL A 140 -4.05 -0.55 1.85
C VAL A 140 -4.41 0.90 2.10
N SER A 141 -3.76 1.84 1.41
CA SER A 141 -4.15 3.26 1.41
C SER A 141 -4.26 3.73 -0.02
N GLU A 142 -5.47 4.11 -0.43
CA GLU A 142 -5.77 4.42 -1.84
C GLU A 142 -6.72 5.61 -1.94
N PHE A 143 -6.79 6.19 -3.13
CA PHE A 143 -7.88 7.09 -3.47
C PHE A 143 -9.19 6.31 -3.65
N GLN A 144 -10.30 6.96 -3.31
CA GLN A 144 -11.64 6.44 -3.56
C GLN A 144 -12.61 7.55 -3.97
N GLU A 145 -13.71 7.18 -4.61
CA GLU A 145 -14.84 8.08 -4.81
C GLU A 145 -15.72 8.06 -3.54
N PRO A 146 -15.85 9.18 -2.80
CA PRO A 146 -16.68 9.22 -1.60
C PRO A 146 -18.16 9.19 -1.94
N THR A 147 -18.99 8.76 -0.99
CA THR A 147 -20.45 8.85 -1.08
C THR A 147 -20.96 10.28 -0.82
N GLY A 148 -22.01 10.68 -1.56
CA GLY A 148 -22.62 12.00 -1.46
C GLY A 148 -22.21 12.97 -2.58
N ALA A 149 -23.20 13.65 -3.19
CA ALA A 149 -23.04 14.39 -4.44
C ALA A 149 -21.94 15.49 -4.39
N LEU A 150 -21.89 16.29 -3.33
CA LEU A 150 -20.90 17.38 -3.19
C LEU A 150 -19.49 16.84 -2.97
N ARG A 151 -19.34 15.78 -2.16
CA ARG A 151 -18.05 15.13 -1.91
C ARG A 151 -17.54 14.44 -3.18
N LEU A 152 -18.43 13.79 -3.90
CA LEU A 152 -18.14 13.13 -5.15
C LEU A 152 -17.69 14.14 -6.23
N LEU A 153 -18.37 15.28 -6.37
CA LEU A 153 -17.98 16.34 -7.30
C LEU A 153 -16.59 16.87 -6.96
N HIS A 154 -16.32 17.16 -5.69
CA HIS A 154 -15.00 17.59 -5.22
C HIS A 154 -13.93 16.53 -5.52
N ALA A 155 -14.19 15.26 -5.21
CA ALA A 155 -13.28 14.16 -5.48
C ALA A 155 -12.99 14.01 -6.97
N ARG A 156 -14.01 14.08 -7.83
CA ARG A 156 -13.84 13.97 -9.29
C ARG A 156 -13.01 15.09 -9.89
N LEU A 157 -13.20 16.32 -9.42
CA LEU A 157 -12.36 17.45 -9.84
C LEU A 157 -10.88 17.22 -9.47
N TRP A 158 -10.61 16.80 -8.24
CA TRP A 158 -9.27 16.49 -7.77
C TRP A 158 -8.63 15.31 -8.50
N LEU A 159 -9.35 14.21 -8.65
CA LEU A 159 -8.88 13.03 -9.38
C LEU A 159 -8.62 13.35 -10.85
N SER A 160 -9.48 14.13 -11.51
CA SER A 160 -9.28 14.55 -12.90
C SER A 160 -8.03 15.41 -13.06
N ALA A 161 -7.79 16.36 -12.16
CA ALA A 161 -6.58 17.17 -12.16
C ALA A 161 -5.32 16.33 -11.92
N MET A 162 -5.38 15.38 -10.98
CA MET A 162 -4.30 14.47 -10.65
C MET A 162 -3.99 13.53 -11.82
N TYR A 163 -4.99 12.85 -12.38
CA TYR A 163 -4.80 11.96 -13.53
C TYR A 163 -4.31 12.72 -14.77
N GLY A 164 -4.83 13.93 -15.03
CA GLY A 164 -4.34 14.78 -16.10
C GLY A 164 -2.86 15.10 -15.94
N PHE A 165 -2.45 15.49 -14.74
CA PHE A 165 -1.04 15.77 -14.43
C PHE A 165 -0.16 14.52 -14.59
N PHE A 166 -0.54 13.39 -14.01
CA PHE A 166 0.24 12.15 -14.11
C PHE A 166 0.24 11.56 -15.52
N SER A 167 -0.84 11.69 -16.29
CA SER A 167 -0.88 11.29 -17.70
C SER A 167 0.20 12.02 -18.51
N ILE A 168 0.36 13.33 -18.29
CA ILE A 168 1.35 14.15 -19.00
C ILE A 168 2.77 13.83 -18.54
N THR A 169 2.99 13.60 -17.23
CA THR A 169 4.33 13.49 -16.65
C THR A 169 4.88 12.07 -16.65
N THR A 170 4.04 11.05 -16.50
CA THR A 170 4.45 9.65 -16.35
C THR A 170 3.89 8.70 -17.39
N GLY A 171 3.00 9.20 -18.28
CA GLY A 171 2.30 8.35 -19.24
C GLY A 171 1.29 7.40 -18.60
N LEU A 172 0.77 7.74 -17.42
CA LEU A 172 -0.27 6.96 -16.73
C LEU A 172 -1.51 6.81 -17.61
N ARG A 173 -1.94 5.58 -17.88
CA ARG A 173 -3.11 5.28 -18.71
C ARG A 173 -4.39 5.03 -17.89
N ALA A 174 -4.30 5.01 -16.56
CA ALA A 174 -5.45 4.85 -15.71
C ALA A 174 -6.37 6.08 -15.81
N SER A 175 -7.61 5.87 -16.21
CA SER A 175 -8.63 6.93 -16.34
C SER A 175 -9.74 6.81 -15.30
N LYS A 176 -9.79 5.71 -14.56
CA LYS A 176 -10.77 5.42 -13.49
C LYS A 176 -10.09 4.61 -12.40
N LEU A 177 -10.53 4.84 -11.16
CA LEU A 177 -10.13 4.01 -10.02
C LEU A 177 -10.60 2.57 -10.24
N PRO A 178 -9.74 1.56 -10.05
CA PRO A 178 -10.17 0.17 -10.08
C PRO A 178 -11.07 -0.12 -8.86
N PRO A 179 -12.01 -1.06 -8.96
CA PRO A 179 -12.84 -1.47 -7.84
C PRO A 179 -12.04 -2.38 -6.88
N TYR A 180 -10.89 -1.88 -6.37
CA TYR A 180 -9.93 -2.68 -5.62
C TYR A 180 -10.55 -3.32 -4.36
N ARG A 181 -11.54 -2.68 -3.74
CA ARG A 181 -12.23 -3.24 -2.56
C ARG A 181 -12.98 -4.52 -2.91
N ASP A 182 -13.78 -4.48 -3.98
CA ASP A 182 -14.52 -5.66 -4.45
C ASP A 182 -13.56 -6.78 -4.88
N LEU A 183 -12.39 -6.41 -5.43
CA LEU A 183 -11.36 -7.36 -5.82
C LEU A 183 -10.70 -8.02 -4.59
N LEU A 184 -10.43 -7.27 -3.52
CA LEU A 184 -9.90 -7.79 -2.27
C LEU A 184 -10.90 -8.73 -1.58
N GLU A 185 -12.19 -8.35 -1.53
CA GLU A 185 -13.26 -9.19 -0.98
C GLU A 185 -13.40 -10.51 -1.76
N ARG A 186 -13.41 -10.44 -3.11
CA ARG A 186 -13.45 -11.63 -3.98
C ARG A 186 -12.23 -12.51 -3.83
N ALA A 187 -11.08 -11.95 -3.51
CA ALA A 187 -9.87 -12.70 -3.21
C ALA A 187 -9.88 -13.38 -1.83
N GLY A 188 -10.96 -13.22 -1.04
CA GLY A 188 -11.11 -13.85 0.28
C GLY A 188 -10.49 -13.06 1.43
N LEU A 189 -10.30 -11.74 1.25
CA LEU A 189 -9.90 -10.85 2.33
C LEU A 189 -11.13 -10.15 2.92
N ALA A 190 -11.09 -9.85 4.21
CA ALA A 190 -12.11 -9.09 4.93
C ALA A 190 -11.54 -7.76 5.44
N GLU A 191 -12.24 -6.66 5.19
CA GLU A 191 -11.89 -5.36 5.77
C GLU A 191 -12.19 -5.39 7.27
N ILE A 192 -11.19 -5.14 8.12
CA ILE A 192 -11.32 -5.17 9.59
C ILE A 192 -11.18 -3.79 10.22
N GLU A 193 -10.59 -2.83 9.51
CA GLU A 193 -10.42 -1.45 9.98
C GLU A 193 -10.30 -0.52 8.79
N HIS A 194 -10.84 0.72 8.93
CA HIS A 194 -10.57 1.77 7.97
C HIS A 194 -10.57 3.16 8.59
N ARG A 195 -9.94 4.10 7.90
CA ARG A 195 -9.94 5.53 8.21
C ARG A 195 -10.03 6.36 6.94
N GLU A 196 -10.89 7.35 6.94
CA GLU A 196 -11.07 8.27 5.82
C GLU A 196 -10.45 9.63 6.09
N ARG A 197 -9.90 10.23 5.02
CA ARG A 197 -9.30 11.56 5.02
C ARG A 197 -9.76 12.38 3.82
N ARG A 198 -9.63 13.72 3.90
CA ARG A 198 -10.01 14.60 2.80
C ARG A 198 -11.44 14.39 2.32
N PHE A 199 -12.41 14.42 3.25
CA PHE A 199 -13.84 14.21 2.96
C PHE A 199 -14.15 12.86 2.26
N GLY A 200 -13.36 11.84 2.56
CA GLY A 200 -13.52 10.51 2.01
C GLY A 200 -12.80 10.26 0.67
N LEU A 201 -11.97 11.21 0.19
CA LEU A 201 -11.17 11.02 -1.02
C LEU A 201 -10.03 10.02 -0.82
N ILE A 202 -9.46 9.94 0.39
CA ILE A 202 -8.38 9.02 0.75
C ILE A 202 -8.91 8.07 1.81
N ARG A 203 -8.67 6.77 1.60
CA ARG A 203 -9.06 5.73 2.55
C ARG A 203 -7.87 4.84 2.87
N SER A 204 -7.54 4.72 4.15
CA SER A 204 -6.60 3.75 4.69
C SER A 204 -7.39 2.59 5.27
N GLN A 205 -6.98 1.36 4.98
CA GLN A 205 -7.71 0.15 5.32
C GLN A 205 -6.76 -0.93 5.82
N VAL A 206 -7.25 -1.77 6.69
CA VAL A 206 -6.62 -3.03 7.09
C VAL A 206 -7.50 -4.16 6.61
N TRP A 207 -6.96 -5.00 5.77
CA TRP A 207 -7.60 -6.22 5.29
C TRP A 207 -6.96 -7.42 5.95
N ARG A 208 -7.75 -8.46 6.26
CA ARG A 208 -7.27 -9.72 6.82
C ARG A 208 -7.61 -10.86 5.88
N LYS A 209 -6.63 -11.70 5.60
CA LYS A 209 -6.85 -12.95 4.85
C LYS A 209 -7.64 -13.93 5.72
N ASN A 210 -8.74 -14.45 5.19
CA ASN A 210 -9.54 -15.44 5.87
C ASN A 210 -8.72 -16.73 6.11
N CYS A 211 -8.83 -17.31 7.29
CA CYS A 211 -8.31 -18.64 7.56
C CYS A 211 -9.18 -19.65 6.80
N SER A 212 -8.58 -20.47 5.95
CA SER A 212 -9.27 -21.63 5.38
C SER A 212 -9.71 -22.54 6.52
N GLY A 213 -10.92 -23.08 6.48
CA GLY A 213 -11.56 -23.76 7.61
C GLY A 213 -10.87 -25.00 8.23
N SER A 214 -9.62 -25.30 7.83
CA SER A 214 -8.77 -26.34 8.43
C SER A 214 -7.88 -25.84 9.59
N ASP A 215 -7.73 -24.50 9.79
CA ASP A 215 -6.78 -23.94 10.75
C ASP A 215 -7.43 -23.21 11.95
N MET A 216 -8.71 -23.43 12.20
CA MET A 216 -9.46 -22.75 13.28
C MET A 216 -9.04 -23.15 14.73
N SER A 217 -7.97 -23.91 14.92
CA SER A 217 -7.57 -24.43 16.26
C SER A 217 -6.52 -23.59 17.01
N ALA A 218 -5.93 -22.53 16.43
CA ALA A 218 -4.76 -21.88 17.05
C ALA A 218 -4.79 -20.33 17.15
N ALA A 219 -5.84 -19.65 16.72
CA ALA A 219 -5.88 -18.19 16.83
C ALA A 219 -6.78 -17.75 18.01
N ALA A 220 -6.21 -17.73 19.22
CA ALA A 220 -6.82 -17.09 20.38
C ALA A 220 -7.00 -15.58 20.12
N PHE A 221 -8.24 -15.15 20.19
CA PHE A 221 -8.64 -13.74 20.16
C PHE A 221 -7.99 -12.99 21.35
N ILE A 222 -7.03 -12.10 21.07
CA ILE A 222 -6.53 -11.14 22.06
C ILE A 222 -7.24 -9.81 21.81
N PRO A 223 -8.16 -9.38 22.67
CA PRO A 223 -8.74 -8.04 22.57
C PRO A 223 -7.70 -7.01 23.01
N ILE A 224 -7.30 -6.12 22.13
CA ILE A 224 -6.47 -4.98 22.48
C ILE A 224 -7.40 -3.83 22.87
N ASP A 225 -7.70 -3.74 24.16
CA ASP A 225 -8.34 -2.58 24.78
C ASP A 225 -7.25 -1.76 25.48
N LYS A 226 -6.88 -0.59 24.89
CA LYS A 226 -6.46 0.63 25.60
C LYS A 226 -6.04 1.74 24.61
N PRO A 227 -6.65 2.93 24.70
CA PRO A 227 -6.16 4.11 23.98
C PRO A 227 -4.90 4.64 24.68
N VAL A 228 -3.86 4.85 23.91
CA VAL A 228 -2.67 5.59 24.36
C VAL A 228 -3.03 7.08 24.37
N LYS A 229 -2.86 7.70 25.54
CA LYS A 229 -2.98 9.15 25.77
C LYS A 229 -1.89 9.93 25.06
#